data_3d14ba8dfa43323ec6b5b56312aac2d2
#
_entry.id   3d14ba8dfa43323ec6b5b56312aac2d2
#
_cell.length_a   1.000
_cell.length_b   1.000
_cell.length_c   1.000
_cell.angle_alpha   90.00
_cell.angle_beta   90.00
_cell.angle_gamma   90.00
#
_symmetry.space_group_name_H-M   'P 1'
#
loop_
_entity.id
_entity.type
_entity.pdbx_description
1 polymer ?
#
loop_
_entity_poly.entity_id
_entity_poly.type
_entity_poly.pdbx_seq_one_letter_code
_entity_poly.pdbx_strand_id
1 'polypeptide(L)'
;TFDRGGSVIIPSFAVGRTQEILYFIRQIKERGMVKGHDGFTVYVDSPLAINATKIFVDNAAYCYDEEAAALLRQGVNPIVFDGLVTASSVQESMAINADDRPKVILSASGMCEGGRIRHHLKHNLWDPKNVILFVGYQAVGTLGRSLVDGADEVRLFGEEVAVRAEILQLPGVSGH
;
A
#
# COMPACT_ATOMS: atom_id res chain seq x y z
N THR A 1 -8.23 11.82 -3.43
CA THR A 1 -8.43 10.58 -4.22
C THR A 1 -9.82 10.00 -3.98
N PHE A 2 -10.22 9.77 -2.74
CA PHE A 2 -11.53 9.20 -2.40
C PHE A 2 -12.71 10.08 -2.81
N ASP A 3 -12.58 11.41 -2.72
CA ASP A 3 -13.63 12.37 -3.16
C ASP A 3 -13.97 12.23 -4.64
N ARG A 4 -13.01 11.84 -5.47
CA ARG A 4 -13.23 11.57 -6.91
C ARG A 4 -13.55 10.10 -7.21
N GLY A 5 -13.76 9.27 -6.17
CA GLY A 5 -14.11 7.85 -6.31
C GLY A 5 -12.92 6.95 -6.67
N GLY A 6 -11.69 7.41 -6.51
CA GLY A 6 -10.47 6.66 -6.80
C GLY A 6 -9.92 5.90 -5.59
N SER A 7 -8.96 5.01 -5.86
CA SER A 7 -8.22 4.24 -4.87
C SER A 7 -6.75 4.67 -4.81
N VAL A 8 -6.09 4.41 -3.69
CA VAL A 8 -4.66 4.64 -3.50
C VAL A 8 -3.94 3.31 -3.53
N ILE A 9 -3.07 3.12 -4.49
CA ILE A 9 -2.26 1.90 -4.66
C ILE A 9 -0.83 2.22 -4.22
N ILE A 10 -0.30 1.45 -3.28
CA ILE A 10 0.99 1.69 -2.64
C ILE A 10 1.91 0.49 -2.89
N PRO A 11 2.81 0.58 -3.90
CA PRO A 11 3.89 -0.38 -4.04
C PRO A 11 4.81 -0.31 -2.81
N SER A 12 4.97 -1.42 -2.10
CA SER A 12 5.71 -1.43 -0.84
C SER A 12 6.54 -2.68 -0.67
N PHE A 13 7.72 -2.56 -0.07
CA PHE A 13 8.48 -3.72 0.39
C PHE A 13 7.71 -4.46 1.48
N ALA A 14 7.69 -5.79 1.38
CA ALA A 14 6.91 -6.65 2.27
C ALA A 14 7.34 -6.57 3.74
N VAL A 15 8.63 -6.34 3.98
CA VAL A 15 9.23 -6.29 5.32
C VAL A 15 9.70 -4.87 5.62
N GLY A 16 9.30 -4.35 6.75
CA GLY A 16 9.65 -3.02 7.25
C GLY A 16 8.72 -1.93 6.70
N ARG A 17 8.81 -1.59 5.41
CA ARG A 17 8.05 -0.48 4.83
C ARG A 17 6.54 -0.67 4.91
N THR A 18 6.03 -1.86 4.64
CA THR A 18 4.59 -2.13 4.77
C THR A 18 4.10 -1.87 6.20
N GLN A 19 4.82 -2.35 7.21
CA GLN A 19 4.46 -2.19 8.61
C GLN A 19 4.52 -0.72 9.05
N GLU A 20 5.52 0.02 8.58
CA GLU A 20 5.64 1.46 8.83
C GLU A 20 4.45 2.25 8.22
N ILE A 21 4.06 1.94 6.98
CA ILE A 21 2.91 2.59 6.35
C ILE A 21 1.61 2.23 7.07
N LEU A 22 1.44 0.99 7.53
CA LEU A 22 0.28 0.60 8.34
C LEU A 22 0.21 1.40 9.65
N TYR A 23 1.35 1.64 10.30
CA TYR A 23 1.43 2.49 11.49
C TYR A 23 0.90 3.91 11.23
N PHE A 24 1.34 4.54 10.13
CA PHE A 24 0.86 5.87 9.76
C PHE A 24 -0.62 5.88 9.34
N ILE A 25 -1.08 4.87 8.60
CA ILE A 25 -2.50 4.78 8.20
C ILE A 25 -3.39 4.63 9.43
N ARG A 26 -2.99 3.84 10.43
CA ARG A 26 -3.71 3.76 11.71
C ARG A 26 -3.88 5.14 12.33
N GLN A 27 -2.79 5.91 12.45
CA GLN A 27 -2.85 7.27 13.00
C GLN A 27 -3.78 8.20 12.19
N ILE A 28 -3.73 8.11 10.87
CA ILE A 28 -4.61 8.88 9.97
C ILE A 28 -6.07 8.55 10.24
N LYS A 29 -6.41 7.26 10.37
CA LYS A 29 -7.77 6.81 10.66
C LYS A 29 -8.23 7.26 12.06
N GLU A 30 -7.42 7.04 13.08
CA GLU A 30 -7.75 7.43 14.47
C GLU A 30 -7.97 8.94 14.65
N ARG A 31 -7.23 9.76 13.89
CA ARG A 31 -7.38 11.21 13.90
C ARG A 31 -8.49 11.72 12.99
N GLY A 32 -9.20 10.85 12.26
CA GLY A 32 -10.26 11.24 11.32
C GLY A 32 -9.76 12.21 10.24
N MET A 33 -8.53 12.00 9.74
CA MET A 33 -7.90 12.94 8.81
C MET A 33 -8.46 12.83 7.38
N VAL A 34 -9.10 11.71 7.02
CA VAL A 34 -9.73 11.50 5.70
C VAL A 34 -11.23 11.80 5.83
N LYS A 35 -11.56 13.08 5.84
CA LYS A 35 -12.92 13.57 6.09
C LYS A 35 -13.92 13.04 5.08
N GLY A 36 -15.05 12.53 5.58
CA GLY A 36 -16.11 11.95 4.76
C GLY A 36 -15.86 10.52 4.30
N HIS A 37 -14.70 9.93 4.66
CA HIS A 37 -14.31 8.56 4.25
C HIS A 37 -13.70 7.75 5.41
N ASP A 38 -14.08 8.02 6.65
CA ASP A 38 -13.46 7.45 7.85
C ASP A 38 -13.44 5.91 7.87
N GLY A 39 -14.43 5.26 7.25
CA GLY A 39 -14.56 3.82 7.15
C GLY A 39 -13.79 3.16 5.99
N PHE A 40 -12.85 3.84 5.34
CA PHE A 40 -12.14 3.26 4.21
C PHE A 40 -11.39 1.98 4.56
N THR A 41 -11.38 1.03 3.61
CA THR A 41 -10.69 -0.25 3.75
C THR A 41 -9.24 -0.14 3.28
N VAL A 42 -8.35 -0.79 4.01
CA VAL A 42 -6.93 -0.93 3.67
C VAL A 42 -6.62 -2.39 3.43
N TYR A 43 -6.19 -2.73 2.24
CA TYR A 43 -5.80 -4.09 1.88
C TYR A 43 -4.29 -4.26 1.94
N VAL A 44 -3.83 -5.34 2.57
CA VAL A 44 -2.46 -5.85 2.40
C VAL A 44 -2.54 -7.09 1.52
N ASP A 45 -2.13 -6.94 0.27
CA ASP A 45 -2.16 -8.01 -0.72
C ASP A 45 -0.74 -8.48 -1.08
N SER A 46 -0.12 -9.15 -0.12
CA SER A 46 1.17 -9.79 -0.25
C SER A 46 1.31 -10.86 0.84
N PRO A 47 1.37 -12.15 0.50
CA PRO A 47 1.55 -13.21 1.50
C PRO A 47 2.80 -13.01 2.37
N LEU A 48 3.90 -12.53 1.78
CA LEU A 48 5.12 -12.23 2.52
C LEU A 48 4.92 -11.06 3.50
N ALA A 49 4.23 -9.98 3.08
CA ALA A 49 3.95 -8.85 3.96
C ALA A 49 3.02 -9.24 5.12
N ILE A 50 2.04 -10.08 4.86
CA ILE A 50 1.12 -10.61 5.89
C ILE A 50 1.90 -11.40 6.93
N ASN A 51 2.77 -12.32 6.50
CA ASN A 51 3.61 -13.09 7.41
C ASN A 51 4.59 -12.21 8.20
N ALA A 52 5.23 -11.24 7.53
CA ALA A 52 6.10 -10.29 8.20
C ALA A 52 5.34 -9.48 9.26
N THR A 53 4.15 -8.96 8.93
CA THR A 53 3.31 -8.20 9.88
C THR A 53 2.96 -9.04 11.11
N LYS A 54 2.64 -10.32 10.93
CA LYS A 54 2.41 -11.23 12.06
C LYS A 54 3.64 -11.36 12.95
N ILE A 55 4.84 -11.52 12.35
CA ILE A 55 6.10 -11.60 13.12
C ILE A 55 6.33 -10.29 13.90
N PHE A 56 6.06 -9.13 13.32
CA PHE A 56 6.15 -7.84 14.03
C PHE A 56 5.23 -7.80 15.24
N VAL A 57 3.97 -8.23 15.08
CA VAL A 57 2.99 -8.27 16.18
C VAL A 57 3.41 -9.26 17.27
N ASP A 58 3.84 -10.46 16.88
CA ASP A 58 4.23 -11.52 17.83
C ASP A 58 5.47 -11.14 18.65
N ASN A 59 6.34 -10.27 18.11
CA ASN A 59 7.58 -9.82 18.77
C ASN A 59 7.50 -8.37 19.29
N ALA A 60 6.33 -7.77 19.33
CA ALA A 60 6.12 -6.38 19.68
C ALA A 60 6.74 -5.99 21.05
N ALA A 61 6.66 -6.89 22.04
CA ALA A 61 7.19 -6.64 23.38
C ALA A 61 8.71 -6.42 23.43
N TYR A 62 9.44 -6.90 22.41
CA TYR A 62 10.90 -6.84 22.36
C TYR A 62 11.44 -5.90 21.31
N CYS A 63 10.66 -5.60 20.27
CA CYS A 63 11.14 -4.95 19.06
C CYS A 63 10.53 -3.58 18.82
N TYR A 64 9.46 -3.21 19.51
CA TYR A 64 8.84 -1.91 19.36
C TYR A 64 9.57 -0.85 20.22
N ASP A 65 9.63 0.36 19.71
CA ASP A 65 10.09 1.52 20.47
C ASP A 65 9.10 1.88 21.60
N GLU A 66 9.50 2.85 22.43
CA GLU A 66 8.67 3.24 23.58
C GLU A 66 7.31 3.81 23.17
N GLU A 67 7.19 4.48 22.03
CA GLU A 67 5.92 5.02 21.54
C GLU A 67 4.95 3.90 21.17
N ALA A 68 5.39 2.95 20.35
CA ALA A 68 4.58 1.80 19.96
C ALA A 68 4.29 0.86 21.15
N ALA A 69 5.25 0.68 22.06
CA ALA A 69 5.04 -0.08 23.28
C ALA A 69 4.00 0.57 24.23
N ALA A 70 3.98 1.91 24.31
CA ALA A 70 2.97 2.63 25.08
C ALA A 70 1.55 2.42 24.53
N LEU A 71 1.38 2.35 23.19
CA LEU A 71 0.11 2.03 22.56
C LEU A 71 -0.38 0.62 22.96
N LEU A 72 0.52 -0.37 22.93
CA LEU A 72 0.18 -1.74 23.35
C LEU A 72 -0.28 -1.80 24.81
N ARG A 73 0.38 -1.06 25.72
CA ARG A 73 -0.05 -0.97 27.12
C ARG A 73 -1.45 -0.37 27.29
N GLN A 74 -1.88 0.45 26.33
CA GLN A 74 -3.24 1.02 26.28
C GLN A 74 -4.23 0.10 25.54
N GLY A 75 -3.82 -1.08 25.11
CA GLY A 75 -4.67 -2.02 24.36
C GLY A 75 -4.79 -1.69 22.87
N VAL A 76 -3.97 -0.77 22.36
CA VAL A 76 -3.98 -0.36 20.94
C VAL A 76 -2.86 -1.08 20.20
N ASN A 77 -3.20 -1.83 19.15
CA ASN A 77 -2.18 -2.41 18.26
C ASN A 77 -1.65 -1.33 17.31
N PRO A 78 -0.32 -1.11 17.25
CA PRO A 78 0.26 -0.03 16.44
C PRO A 78 0.08 -0.19 14.93
N ILE A 79 -0.06 -1.42 14.43
CA ILE A 79 -0.08 -1.74 12.99
C ILE A 79 -1.30 -2.52 12.53
N VAL A 80 -2.16 -2.96 13.45
CA VAL A 80 -3.43 -3.64 13.15
C VAL A 80 -4.58 -2.78 13.66
N PHE A 81 -5.52 -2.47 12.80
CA PHE A 81 -6.60 -1.52 13.07
C PHE A 81 -7.90 -1.93 12.34
N ASP A 82 -9.01 -1.34 12.72
CA ASP A 82 -10.28 -1.59 12.06
C ASP A 82 -10.28 -1.16 10.59
N GLY A 83 -10.80 -2.03 9.71
CA GLY A 83 -10.77 -1.84 8.26
C GLY A 83 -9.47 -2.29 7.58
N LEU A 84 -8.51 -2.88 8.32
CA LEU A 84 -7.38 -3.58 7.73
C LEU A 84 -7.80 -4.99 7.31
N VAL A 85 -7.62 -5.30 6.04
CA VAL A 85 -7.95 -6.60 5.44
C VAL A 85 -6.72 -7.19 4.77
N THR A 86 -6.44 -8.46 5.03
CA THR A 86 -5.33 -9.18 4.40
C THR A 86 -5.87 -10.13 3.33
N ALA A 87 -5.21 -10.16 2.16
CA ALA A 87 -5.50 -11.09 1.09
C ALA A 87 -4.34 -12.07 0.90
N SER A 88 -4.55 -13.32 1.28
CA SER A 88 -3.53 -14.38 1.19
C SER A 88 -3.67 -15.22 -0.07
N SER A 89 -4.89 -15.47 -0.52
CA SER A 89 -5.19 -16.26 -1.73
C SER A 89 -5.23 -15.41 -3.00
N VAL A 90 -5.15 -16.08 -4.15
CA VAL A 90 -5.32 -15.45 -5.47
C VAL A 90 -6.75 -14.92 -5.65
N GLN A 91 -7.73 -15.67 -5.18
CA GLN A 91 -9.14 -15.31 -5.28
C GLN A 91 -9.44 -14.01 -4.50
N GLU A 92 -8.90 -13.89 -3.28
CA GLU A 92 -9.01 -12.65 -2.49
C GLU A 92 -8.34 -11.46 -3.20
N SER A 93 -7.15 -11.66 -3.78
CA SER A 93 -6.45 -10.64 -4.56
C SER A 93 -7.26 -10.18 -5.78
N MET A 94 -7.87 -11.10 -6.50
CA MET A 94 -8.74 -10.76 -7.64
C MET A 94 -9.99 -9.99 -7.21
N ALA A 95 -10.58 -10.35 -6.06
CA ALA A 95 -11.75 -9.67 -5.51
C ALA A 95 -11.47 -8.21 -5.17
N ILE A 96 -10.25 -7.85 -4.74
CA ILE A 96 -9.84 -6.46 -4.48
C ILE A 96 -9.97 -5.62 -5.77
N ASN A 97 -9.53 -6.16 -6.91
CA ASN A 97 -9.59 -5.44 -8.19
C ASN A 97 -11.02 -5.38 -8.77
N ALA A 98 -11.91 -6.28 -8.37
CA ALA A 98 -13.32 -6.30 -8.77
C ALA A 98 -14.20 -5.37 -7.92
N ASP A 99 -13.70 -4.87 -6.81
CA ASP A 99 -14.41 -3.96 -5.91
C ASP A 99 -14.17 -2.50 -6.35
N ASP A 100 -15.21 -1.80 -6.79
CA ASP A 100 -15.13 -0.42 -7.28
C ASP A 100 -15.11 0.64 -6.16
N ARG A 101 -15.28 0.24 -4.89
CA ARG A 101 -15.25 1.19 -3.77
C ARG A 101 -13.85 1.77 -3.56
N PRO A 102 -13.73 3.06 -3.23
CA PRO A 102 -12.46 3.67 -2.85
C PRO A 102 -11.78 2.91 -1.70
N LYS A 103 -10.50 2.62 -1.87
CA LYS A 103 -9.72 1.83 -0.91
C LYS A 103 -8.23 2.16 -0.99
N VAL A 104 -7.47 1.68 -0.01
CA VAL A 104 -6.01 1.66 -0.05
C VAL A 104 -5.55 0.22 -0.30
N ILE A 105 -4.59 0.02 -1.21
CA ILE A 105 -3.99 -1.28 -1.51
C ILE A 105 -2.48 -1.18 -1.28
N LEU A 106 -1.97 -1.91 -0.29
CA LEU A 106 -0.53 -2.13 -0.12
C LEU A 106 -0.17 -3.49 -0.70
N SER A 107 0.79 -3.51 -1.63
CA SER A 107 1.23 -4.76 -2.27
C SER A 107 2.71 -4.73 -2.63
N ALA A 108 3.39 -5.85 -2.52
CA ALA A 108 4.76 -6.01 -2.95
C ALA A 108 4.83 -6.41 -4.46
N SER A 109 5.91 -6.07 -5.14
CA SER A 109 7.17 -5.47 -4.67
C SER A 109 7.15 -3.94 -4.70
N GLY A 110 8.04 -3.33 -3.92
CA GLY A 110 8.12 -1.88 -3.79
C GLY A 110 8.63 -1.13 -5.03
N MET A 111 9.31 -1.81 -5.96
CA MET A 111 9.78 -1.25 -7.25
C MET A 111 8.98 -1.78 -8.45
N CYS A 112 7.88 -2.48 -8.22
CA CYS A 112 6.94 -2.99 -9.22
C CYS A 112 7.50 -4.05 -10.18
N GLU A 113 8.65 -4.66 -9.87
CA GLU A 113 9.29 -5.65 -10.75
C GLU A 113 8.67 -7.05 -10.66
N GLY A 114 7.93 -7.33 -9.60
CA GLY A 114 7.29 -8.62 -9.37
C GLY A 114 6.15 -8.50 -8.37
N GLY A 115 5.52 -9.64 -8.08
CA GLY A 115 4.45 -9.73 -7.08
C GLY A 115 3.09 -9.24 -7.56
N ARG A 116 2.13 -9.26 -6.64
CA ARG A 116 0.74 -8.93 -6.91
C ARG A 116 0.51 -7.47 -7.27
N ILE A 117 1.42 -6.57 -6.87
CA ILE A 117 1.37 -5.15 -7.25
C ILE A 117 1.23 -4.96 -8.76
N ARG A 118 1.85 -5.81 -9.58
CA ARG A 118 1.76 -5.70 -11.03
C ARG A 118 0.33 -5.93 -11.56
N HIS A 119 -0.44 -6.80 -10.91
CA HIS A 119 -1.86 -6.99 -11.24
C HIS A 119 -2.68 -5.77 -10.82
N HIS A 120 -2.43 -5.22 -9.63
CA HIS A 120 -3.09 -3.99 -9.19
C HIS A 120 -2.77 -2.81 -10.10
N LEU A 121 -1.53 -2.66 -10.55
CA LEU A 121 -1.14 -1.62 -11.51
C LEU A 121 -1.87 -1.80 -12.85
N LYS A 122 -1.96 -3.02 -13.38
CA LYS A 122 -2.70 -3.28 -14.63
C LYS A 122 -4.16 -2.85 -14.55
N HIS A 123 -4.80 -3.05 -13.39
CA HIS A 123 -6.20 -2.71 -13.18
C HIS A 123 -6.44 -1.23 -12.83
N ASN A 124 -5.43 -0.49 -12.39
CA ASN A 124 -5.61 0.83 -11.80
C ASN A 124 -4.87 1.97 -12.51
N LEU A 125 -3.81 1.71 -13.30
CA LEU A 125 -3.00 2.75 -13.94
C LEU A 125 -3.76 3.57 -14.98
N TRP A 126 -4.71 2.99 -15.66
CA TRP A 126 -5.47 3.65 -16.74
C TRP A 126 -6.58 4.59 -16.22
N ASP A 127 -6.96 4.45 -14.96
CA ASP A 127 -8.05 5.26 -14.37
C ASP A 127 -7.49 6.53 -13.71
N PRO A 128 -7.81 7.73 -14.22
CA PRO A 128 -7.32 9.00 -13.67
C PRO A 128 -7.85 9.33 -12.28
N LYS A 129 -8.83 8.59 -11.76
CA LYS A 129 -9.30 8.75 -10.39
C LYS A 129 -8.33 8.22 -9.37
N ASN A 130 -7.50 7.24 -9.76
CA ASN A 130 -6.58 6.54 -8.88
C ASN A 130 -5.27 7.30 -8.66
N VAL A 131 -4.61 6.95 -7.57
CA VAL A 131 -3.26 7.39 -7.21
C VAL A 131 -2.37 6.19 -7.02
N ILE A 132 -1.18 6.23 -7.61
CA ILE A 132 -0.09 5.33 -7.27
C ILE A 132 0.87 6.10 -6.37
N LEU A 133 0.99 5.69 -5.11
CA LEU A 133 1.82 6.37 -4.11
C LEU A 133 3.08 5.58 -3.83
N PHE A 134 4.21 6.06 -4.32
CA PHE A 134 5.52 5.48 -4.03
C PHE A 134 6.02 5.93 -2.66
N VAL A 135 6.40 4.97 -1.82
CA VAL A 135 6.86 5.17 -0.44
C VAL A 135 8.29 4.68 -0.24
N GLY A 136 9.04 4.57 -1.31
CA GLY A 136 10.42 4.12 -1.29
C GLY A 136 11.19 4.48 -2.56
N TYR A 137 12.49 4.28 -2.51
CA TYR A 137 13.37 4.51 -3.66
C TYR A 137 13.00 3.63 -4.85
N GLN A 138 13.12 4.19 -6.05
CA GLN A 138 12.90 3.51 -7.32
C GLN A 138 14.20 3.47 -8.12
N ALA A 139 14.78 2.28 -8.25
CA ALA A 139 16.05 2.10 -8.97
C ALA A 139 15.88 2.31 -10.48
N VAL A 140 16.89 2.85 -11.12
CA VAL A 140 16.95 2.99 -12.59
C VAL A 140 16.74 1.61 -13.25
N GLY A 141 15.89 1.56 -14.28
CA GLY A 141 15.57 0.35 -15.01
C GLY A 141 14.40 -0.45 -14.44
N THR A 142 13.80 -0.02 -13.34
CA THR A 142 12.59 -0.66 -12.79
C THR A 142 11.30 -0.03 -13.33
N LEU A 143 10.20 -0.79 -13.29
CA LEU A 143 8.88 -0.31 -13.65
C LEU A 143 8.46 0.87 -12.77
N GLY A 144 8.71 0.77 -11.46
CA GLY A 144 8.41 1.85 -10.53
C GLY A 144 9.14 3.14 -10.88
N ARG A 145 10.41 3.04 -11.33
CA ARG A 145 11.18 4.21 -11.79
C ARG A 145 10.59 4.81 -13.06
N SER A 146 10.18 3.99 -14.02
CA SER A 146 9.53 4.49 -15.25
C SER A 146 8.26 5.26 -14.95
N LEU A 147 7.44 4.81 -13.99
CA LEU A 147 6.24 5.52 -13.56
C LEU A 147 6.56 6.86 -12.90
N VAL A 148 7.56 6.89 -12.03
CA VAL A 148 8.01 8.12 -11.33
C VAL A 148 8.61 9.12 -12.32
N ASP A 149 9.32 8.66 -13.33
CA ASP A 149 9.90 9.51 -14.39
C ASP A 149 8.84 10.02 -15.39
N GLY A 150 7.57 9.63 -15.23
CA GLY A 150 6.46 10.19 -16.01
C GLY A 150 6.17 9.44 -17.32
N ALA A 151 6.36 8.12 -17.36
CA ALA A 151 5.98 7.32 -18.52
C ALA A 151 4.47 7.46 -18.80
N ASP A 152 4.11 7.71 -20.07
CA ASP A 152 2.70 7.79 -20.51
C ASP A 152 2.05 6.41 -20.64
N GLU A 153 2.86 5.38 -20.85
CA GLU A 153 2.44 3.99 -20.93
C GLU A 153 3.55 3.06 -20.43
N VAL A 154 3.16 1.90 -19.93
CA VAL A 154 4.07 0.85 -19.45
C VAL A 154 3.60 -0.51 -19.91
N ARG A 155 4.53 -1.47 -20.00
CA ARG A 155 4.19 -2.84 -20.38
C ARG A 155 4.02 -3.71 -19.15
N LEU A 156 2.82 -4.29 -19.00
CA LEU A 156 2.45 -5.21 -17.92
C LEU A 156 1.88 -6.50 -18.53
N PHE A 157 2.49 -7.64 -18.19
CA PHE A 157 2.09 -8.97 -18.71
C PHE A 157 1.99 -9.04 -20.24
N GLY A 158 2.89 -8.33 -20.95
CA GLY A 158 2.93 -8.30 -22.41
C GLY A 158 1.97 -7.30 -23.06
N GLU A 159 1.10 -6.65 -22.30
CA GLU A 159 0.15 -5.63 -22.77
C GLU A 159 0.63 -4.21 -22.44
N GLU A 160 0.36 -3.25 -23.31
CA GLU A 160 0.58 -1.84 -23.06
C GLU A 160 -0.58 -1.28 -22.22
N VAL A 161 -0.23 -0.58 -21.14
CA VAL A 161 -1.19 0.02 -20.21
C VAL A 161 -0.89 1.52 -20.12
N ALA A 162 -1.88 2.34 -20.46
CA ALA A 162 -1.77 3.79 -20.34
C ALA A 162 -1.67 4.22 -18.87
N VAL A 163 -0.78 5.18 -18.60
CA VAL A 163 -0.60 5.77 -17.26
C VAL A 163 -1.42 7.06 -17.20
N ARG A 164 -2.60 6.98 -16.61
CA ARG A 164 -3.50 8.12 -16.38
C ARG A 164 -3.73 8.40 -14.90
N ALA A 165 -3.46 7.40 -14.04
CA ALA A 165 -3.47 7.57 -12.60
C ALA A 165 -2.42 8.62 -12.19
N GLU A 166 -2.71 9.34 -11.14
CA GLU A 166 -1.75 10.29 -10.56
C GLU A 166 -0.61 9.53 -9.90
N ILE A 167 0.64 9.90 -10.22
CA ILE A 167 1.83 9.29 -9.64
C ILE A 167 2.40 10.23 -8.60
N LEU A 168 2.44 9.78 -7.35
CA LEU A 168 2.97 10.54 -6.22
C LEU A 168 4.14 9.81 -5.56
N GLN A 169 5.08 10.59 -5.03
CA GLN A 169 6.14 10.11 -4.15
C GLN A 169 6.01 10.75 -2.78
N LEU A 170 6.09 9.95 -1.74
CA LEU A 170 6.15 10.43 -0.37
C LEU A 170 7.62 10.69 -0.01
N PRO A 171 8.03 11.96 0.19
CA PRO A 171 9.41 12.29 0.52
C PRO A 171 9.75 11.87 1.97
N GLY A 172 11.03 11.61 2.22
CA GLY A 172 11.56 11.40 3.57
C GLY A 172 11.34 10.01 4.18
N VAL A 173 10.71 9.09 3.45
CA VAL A 173 10.49 7.71 3.93
C VAL A 173 11.51 6.70 3.38
N SER A 174 12.50 7.12 2.62
CA SER A 174 13.56 6.25 2.10
C SER A 174 14.90 6.60 2.71
N GLY A 175 15.66 5.58 3.13
CA GLY A 175 17.03 5.70 3.61
C GLY A 175 18.10 5.68 2.49
N HIS A 176 17.66 5.75 1.24
CA HIS A 176 18.57 5.76 0.07
C HIS A 176 18.75 7.17 -0.48
#